data_ee31547f8242fa0fd98ae0ef5596f012
#
_entry.id   ee31547f8242fa0fd98ae0ef5596f012
#
_cell.length_a   1.000
_cell.length_b   1.000
_cell.length_c   1.000
_cell.angle_alpha   90.00
_cell.angle_beta   90.00
_cell.angle_gamma   90.00
#
_symmetry.space_group_name_H-M   'P 1'
#
loop_
_entity.id
_entity.type
_entity.pdbx_description
1 polymer ?
#
loop_
_entity_poly.entity_id
_entity_poly.type
_entity_poly.pdbx_seq_one_letter_code
_entity_poly.pdbx_strand_id
1 'polypeptide(L)'
;MPKEIPQMPGLEISGSWRPARIVGGDYFDVFKFGASRLGLCIADVSGKGMPAALLMSNLQAVVKALAVEHTSPKELVEKINRVMCRNTTEAKFITLFYALLDVDRKTLQYANAGHNPPVLTRKDGVQVRLEQGGLIVGSFQESVYDQGEIDLRPGETAW
;
A
#
# COMPACT_ATOMS: atom_id res chain seq x y z
N MET A 1 -8.27 7.22 6.02
CA MET A 1 -8.85 5.87 6.23
C MET A 1 -10.12 5.76 5.43
N PRO A 2 -10.41 4.61 4.79
CA PRO A 2 -11.65 4.40 4.08
C PRO A 2 -12.83 4.43 5.04
N LYS A 3 -13.93 5.04 4.63
CA LYS A 3 -15.20 5.01 5.41
C LYS A 3 -15.86 3.63 5.32
N GLU A 4 -15.72 3.01 4.17
CA GLU A 4 -16.21 1.67 3.87
C GLU A 4 -15.15 0.94 3.05
N ILE A 5 -14.97 -0.35 3.33
CA ILE A 5 -14.08 -1.20 2.55
C ILE A 5 -14.92 -1.85 1.44
N PRO A 6 -14.61 -1.57 0.15
CA PRO A 6 -15.36 -2.15 -0.95
C PRO A 6 -15.21 -3.67 -0.94
N GLN A 7 -16.33 -4.37 -1.08
CA GLN A 7 -16.36 -5.83 -1.24
C GLN A 7 -16.52 -6.19 -2.72
N MET A 8 -16.02 -7.35 -3.08
CA MET A 8 -16.16 -7.90 -4.43
C MET A 8 -16.57 -9.39 -4.37
N PRO A 9 -17.32 -9.89 -5.35
CA PRO A 9 -17.69 -11.30 -5.39
C PRO A 9 -16.46 -12.21 -5.32
N GLY A 10 -16.47 -13.18 -4.41
CA GLY A 10 -15.38 -14.13 -4.21
C GLY A 10 -14.21 -13.62 -3.35
N LEU A 11 -14.30 -12.39 -2.82
CA LEU A 11 -13.33 -11.81 -1.89
C LEU A 11 -14.03 -11.36 -0.60
N GLU A 12 -13.35 -11.57 0.50
CA GLU A 12 -13.67 -10.97 1.78
C GLU A 12 -12.52 -10.07 2.20
N ILE A 13 -12.78 -8.78 2.34
CA ILE A 13 -11.77 -7.79 2.71
C ILE A 13 -12.18 -7.13 4.01
N SER A 14 -11.29 -7.16 4.98
CA SER A 14 -11.45 -6.47 6.25
C SER A 14 -10.22 -5.65 6.58
N GLY A 15 -10.41 -4.60 7.36
CA GLY A 15 -9.32 -3.78 7.85
C GLY A 15 -9.70 -3.18 9.21
N SER A 16 -8.73 -3.10 10.09
CA SER A 16 -8.89 -2.55 11.42
C SER A 16 -7.74 -1.60 11.70
N TRP A 17 -8.05 -0.46 12.29
CA TRP A 17 -7.06 0.52 12.69
C TRP A 17 -7.34 1.02 14.11
N ARG A 18 -6.31 1.02 14.91
CA ARG A 18 -6.37 1.56 16.27
C ARG A 18 -5.18 2.48 16.50
N PRO A 19 -5.42 3.80 16.58
CA PRO A 19 -4.32 4.73 16.80
C PRO A 19 -3.74 4.55 18.19
N ALA A 20 -2.40 4.62 18.30
CA ALA A 20 -1.73 4.61 19.60
C ALA A 20 -1.94 5.89 20.41
N ARG A 21 -2.32 6.99 19.75
CA ARG A 21 -2.67 8.30 20.30
C ARG A 21 -3.87 8.86 19.56
N ILE A 22 -4.26 10.12 19.85
CA ILE A 22 -5.39 10.82 19.21
C ILE A 22 -5.19 10.90 17.67
N VAL A 23 -3.94 11.03 17.21
CA VAL A 23 -3.55 11.02 15.79
C VAL A 23 -2.28 10.19 15.58
N GLY A 24 -2.13 9.60 14.39
CA GLY A 24 -1.01 8.72 14.03
C GLY A 24 -0.54 8.90 12.61
N GLY A 25 0.60 8.28 12.28
CA GLY A 25 1.21 8.22 10.96
C GLY A 25 0.70 7.08 10.08
N ASP A 26 0.00 6.11 10.68
CA ASP A 26 -0.52 4.95 9.95
C ASP A 26 -1.59 5.34 8.92
N TYR A 27 -1.54 4.70 7.77
CA TYR A 27 -2.50 4.88 6.70
C TYR A 27 -2.80 3.53 6.04
N PHE A 28 -4.08 3.26 5.79
CA PHE A 28 -4.48 2.24 4.84
C PHE A 28 -5.66 2.71 3.99
N ASP A 29 -5.78 2.19 2.78
CA ASP A 29 -6.91 2.48 1.91
C ASP A 29 -7.17 1.32 0.93
N VAL A 30 -8.41 1.25 0.44
CA VAL A 30 -8.84 0.29 -0.58
C VAL A 30 -9.56 1.06 -1.68
N PHE A 31 -9.07 0.94 -2.90
CA PHE A 31 -9.58 1.63 -4.08
C PHE A 31 -10.25 0.63 -5.01
N LYS A 32 -11.44 0.94 -5.49
CA LYS A 32 -12.12 0.14 -6.50
C LYS A 32 -11.89 0.75 -7.89
N PHE A 33 -11.34 -0.04 -8.80
CA PHE A 33 -11.09 0.33 -10.19
C PHE A 33 -11.95 -0.54 -11.12
N GLY A 34 -13.08 0.03 -11.55
CA GLY A 34 -14.03 -0.71 -12.39
C GLY A 34 -14.69 -1.88 -11.66
N ALA A 35 -14.94 -2.97 -12.39
CA ALA A 35 -15.71 -4.11 -11.89
C ALA A 35 -14.86 -5.19 -11.20
N SER A 36 -13.58 -5.32 -11.58
CA SER A 36 -12.75 -6.49 -11.20
C SER A 36 -11.40 -6.15 -10.58
N ARG A 37 -11.06 -4.87 -10.37
CA ARG A 37 -9.76 -4.51 -9.81
C ARG A 37 -9.86 -3.69 -8.53
N LEU A 38 -8.96 -3.98 -7.60
CA LEU A 38 -8.81 -3.25 -6.34
C LEU A 38 -7.35 -2.83 -6.14
N GLY A 39 -7.15 -1.56 -5.77
CA GLY A 39 -5.89 -1.10 -5.21
C GLY A 39 -5.93 -1.22 -3.68
N LEU A 40 -4.87 -1.77 -3.11
CA LEU A 40 -4.67 -1.92 -1.67
C LEU A 40 -3.44 -1.11 -1.28
N CYS A 41 -3.56 -0.27 -0.27
CA CYS A 41 -2.46 0.55 0.22
C CYS A 41 -2.36 0.47 1.73
N ILE A 42 -1.15 0.26 2.24
CA ILE A 42 -0.84 0.40 3.66
C ILE A 42 0.50 1.14 3.80
N ALA A 43 0.59 2.07 4.74
CA ALA A 43 1.79 2.86 4.97
C ALA A 43 1.91 3.29 6.43
N ASP A 44 3.14 3.55 6.85
CA ASP A 44 3.45 4.16 8.13
C ASP A 44 4.47 5.29 7.95
N VAL A 45 4.13 6.44 8.51
CA VAL A 45 4.96 7.66 8.48
C VAL A 45 5.81 7.71 9.74
N SER A 46 7.11 7.82 9.57
CA SER A 46 8.06 7.94 10.68
C SER A 46 7.73 9.11 11.61
N GLY A 47 7.81 8.86 12.92
CA GLY A 47 7.55 9.87 13.95
C GLY A 47 6.20 9.70 14.64
N LYS A 48 5.77 10.72 15.38
CA LYS A 48 4.56 10.66 16.23
C LYS A 48 3.80 11.98 16.20
N GLY A 49 2.50 11.90 16.52
CA GLY A 49 1.64 13.07 16.74
C GLY A 49 1.36 13.88 15.48
N MET A 50 1.12 15.17 15.65
CA MET A 50 0.63 16.06 14.58
C MET A 50 1.54 16.11 13.33
N PRO A 51 2.88 16.18 13.43
CA PRO A 51 3.72 16.21 12.24
C PRO A 51 3.63 14.94 11.39
N ALA A 52 3.52 13.77 12.02
CA ALA A 52 3.34 12.50 11.31
C ALA A 52 1.93 12.42 10.68
N ALA A 53 0.90 12.87 11.39
CA ALA A 53 -0.47 12.90 10.88
C ALA A 53 -0.65 13.85 9.68
N LEU A 54 0.01 15.01 9.67
CA LEU A 54 -0.01 15.93 8.53
C LEU A 54 0.67 15.33 7.30
N LEU A 55 1.83 14.68 7.49
CA LEU A 55 2.54 14.00 6.39
C LEU A 55 1.73 12.81 5.88
N MET A 56 1.08 12.03 6.77
CA MET A 56 0.16 10.96 6.40
C MET A 56 -1.02 11.49 5.57
N SER A 57 -1.62 12.62 5.97
CA SER A 57 -2.71 13.25 5.22
C SER A 57 -2.26 13.70 3.83
N ASN A 58 -1.05 14.23 3.70
CA ASN A 58 -0.44 14.56 2.41
C ASN A 58 -0.22 13.30 1.56
N LEU A 59 0.36 12.24 2.15
CA LEU A 59 0.51 10.94 1.47
C LEU A 59 -0.84 10.42 0.97
N GLN A 60 -1.88 10.43 1.80
CA GLN A 60 -3.22 9.99 1.42
C GLN A 60 -3.75 10.74 0.20
N ALA A 61 -3.60 12.07 0.16
CA ALA A 61 -4.02 12.87 -0.97
C ALA A 61 -3.25 12.52 -2.25
N VAL A 62 -1.93 12.34 -2.15
CA VAL A 62 -1.05 11.95 -3.26
C VAL A 62 -1.42 10.55 -3.78
N VAL A 63 -1.57 9.57 -2.89
CA VAL A 63 -1.97 8.20 -3.28
C VAL A 63 -3.31 8.22 -4.00
N LYS A 64 -4.32 8.90 -3.45
CA LYS A 64 -5.66 8.99 -4.06
C LYS A 64 -5.65 9.65 -5.43
N ALA A 65 -4.86 10.69 -5.61
CA ALA A 65 -4.75 11.39 -6.89
C ALA A 65 -4.05 10.53 -7.96
N LEU A 66 -2.97 9.83 -7.59
CA LEU A 66 -2.15 9.09 -8.54
C LEU A 66 -2.65 7.67 -8.83
N ALA A 67 -3.29 7.00 -7.87
CA ALA A 67 -3.73 5.61 -8.02
C ALA A 67 -4.73 5.40 -9.17
N VAL A 68 -5.51 6.43 -9.52
CA VAL A 68 -6.49 6.37 -10.61
C VAL A 68 -5.82 6.27 -11.98
N GLU A 69 -4.62 6.84 -12.13
CA GLU A 69 -3.90 6.95 -13.40
C GLU A 69 -2.94 5.79 -13.66
N HIS A 70 -2.60 5.02 -12.61
CA HIS A 70 -1.53 4.02 -12.68
C HIS A 70 -2.06 2.59 -12.57
N THR A 71 -1.62 1.77 -13.54
CA THR A 71 -1.90 0.32 -13.60
C THR A 71 -0.75 -0.54 -13.11
N SER A 72 0.40 0.05 -12.78
CA SER A 72 1.59 -0.63 -12.28
C SER A 72 1.92 -0.18 -10.87
N PRO A 73 1.99 -1.09 -9.88
CA PRO A 73 2.38 -0.76 -8.51
C PRO A 73 3.73 -0.05 -8.41
N LYS A 74 4.75 -0.50 -9.15
CA LYS A 74 6.06 0.13 -9.12
C LYS A 74 6.05 1.57 -9.62
N GLU A 75 5.36 1.83 -10.74
CA GLU A 75 5.27 3.18 -11.31
C GLU A 75 4.53 4.14 -10.38
N LEU A 76 3.48 3.65 -9.73
CA LEU A 76 2.75 4.43 -8.73
C LEU A 76 3.65 4.77 -7.54
N VAL A 77 4.36 3.78 -6.98
CA VAL A 77 5.26 4.00 -5.84
C VAL A 77 6.41 4.94 -6.20
N GLU A 78 6.99 4.83 -7.40
CA GLU A 78 8.01 5.76 -7.90
C GLU A 78 7.50 7.20 -7.99
N LYS A 79 6.27 7.40 -8.48
CA LYS A 79 5.66 8.74 -8.54
C LYS A 79 5.33 9.29 -7.16
N ILE A 80 4.78 8.46 -6.28
CA ILE A 80 4.55 8.84 -4.88
C ILE A 80 5.88 9.26 -4.25
N ASN A 81 6.94 8.48 -4.41
CA ASN A 81 8.26 8.79 -3.88
C ASN A 81 8.76 10.16 -4.34
N ARG A 82 8.72 10.44 -5.65
CA ARG A 82 9.15 11.74 -6.20
C ARG A 82 8.39 12.93 -5.62
N VAL A 83 7.08 12.78 -5.42
CA VAL A 83 6.26 13.82 -4.79
C VAL A 83 6.60 13.98 -3.31
N MET A 84 6.70 12.85 -2.59
CA MET A 84 6.93 12.88 -1.15
C MET A 84 8.34 13.38 -0.79
N CYS A 85 9.37 13.09 -1.59
CA CYS A 85 10.71 13.67 -1.40
C CYS A 85 10.73 15.20 -1.42
N ARG A 86 9.81 15.83 -2.13
CA ARG A 86 9.68 17.30 -2.15
C ARG A 86 8.95 17.86 -0.93
N ASN A 87 8.11 17.03 -0.31
CA ASN A 87 7.21 17.42 0.78
C ASN A 87 7.71 16.94 2.16
N THR A 88 8.77 16.12 2.17
CA THR A 88 9.32 15.51 3.37
C THR A 88 10.60 16.22 3.78
N THR A 89 10.80 16.46 5.06
CA THR A 89 12.07 16.96 5.62
C THR A 89 13.06 15.82 5.80
N GLU A 90 14.37 16.08 5.78
CA GLU A 90 15.46 15.08 5.82
C GLU A 90 15.38 14.04 6.97
N ALA A 91 14.62 14.33 8.02
CA ALA A 91 14.48 13.44 9.18
C ALA A 91 13.24 12.53 9.12
N LYS A 92 12.46 12.54 8.03
CA LYS A 92 11.22 11.78 7.92
C LYS A 92 11.20 10.89 6.68
N PHE A 93 10.63 9.72 6.84
CA PHE A 93 10.44 8.75 5.78
C PHE A 93 9.08 8.05 5.94
N ILE A 94 8.69 7.35 4.91
CA ILE A 94 7.42 6.62 4.87
C ILE A 94 7.71 5.20 4.42
N THR A 95 7.21 4.22 5.13
CA THR A 95 7.12 2.86 4.62
C THR A 95 5.78 2.70 3.91
N LEU A 96 5.78 2.08 2.74
CA LEU A 96 4.59 1.94 1.91
C LEU A 96 4.54 0.55 1.27
N PHE A 97 3.40 -0.10 1.31
CA PHE A 97 3.07 -1.23 0.47
C PHE A 97 1.86 -0.87 -0.38
N TYR A 98 1.97 -1.06 -1.69
CA TYR A 98 0.86 -0.90 -2.60
C TYR A 98 0.69 -2.16 -3.45
N ALA A 99 -0.56 -2.60 -3.60
CA ALA A 99 -0.88 -3.74 -4.44
C ALA A 99 -2.11 -3.47 -5.31
N LEU A 100 -2.12 -4.08 -6.48
CA LEU A 100 -3.23 -4.11 -7.41
C LEU A 100 -3.72 -5.55 -7.56
N LEU A 101 -4.92 -5.80 -7.05
CA LEU A 101 -5.60 -7.07 -7.16
C LEU A 101 -6.49 -7.07 -8.41
N ASP A 102 -6.31 -8.06 -9.27
CA ASP A 102 -7.21 -8.36 -10.39
C ASP A 102 -7.99 -9.65 -10.07
N VAL A 103 -9.30 -9.50 -9.82
CA VAL A 103 -10.17 -10.61 -9.40
C VAL A 103 -10.43 -11.57 -10.54
N ASP A 104 -10.55 -11.07 -11.78
CA ASP A 104 -10.80 -11.92 -12.95
C ASP A 104 -9.59 -12.77 -13.29
N ARG A 105 -8.40 -12.19 -13.20
CA ARG A 105 -7.12 -12.88 -13.41
C ARG A 105 -6.66 -13.66 -12.20
N LYS A 106 -7.21 -13.36 -11.03
CA LYS A 106 -6.77 -13.93 -9.74
C LYS A 106 -5.29 -13.67 -9.46
N THR A 107 -4.82 -12.48 -9.77
CA THR A 107 -3.43 -12.07 -9.58
C THR A 107 -3.35 -10.86 -8.67
N LEU A 108 -2.28 -10.81 -7.87
CA LEU A 108 -1.91 -9.66 -7.04
C LEU A 108 -0.54 -9.18 -7.51
N GLN A 109 -0.50 -8.00 -8.11
CA GLN A 109 0.73 -7.27 -8.38
C GLN A 109 1.02 -6.32 -7.23
N TYR A 110 2.26 -6.17 -6.81
CA TYR A 110 2.60 -5.33 -5.66
C TYR A 110 3.99 -4.73 -5.75
N ALA A 111 4.20 -3.64 -5.01
CA ALA A 111 5.51 -3.06 -4.73
C ALA A 111 5.60 -2.68 -3.25
N ASN A 112 6.67 -3.13 -2.59
CA ASN A 112 6.95 -2.86 -1.19
C ASN A 112 8.07 -1.82 -1.06
N ALA A 113 7.78 -0.67 -0.50
CA ALA A 113 8.73 0.40 -0.22
C ALA A 113 9.11 0.40 1.27
N GLY A 114 9.81 -0.64 1.70
CA GLY A 114 10.34 -0.79 3.05
C GLY A 114 9.27 -1.01 4.15
N HIS A 115 8.05 -1.35 3.78
CA HIS A 115 7.01 -1.70 4.76
C HIS A 115 7.16 -3.15 5.24
N ASN A 116 6.63 -3.46 6.43
CA ASN A 116 6.54 -4.84 6.89
C ASN A 116 5.82 -5.68 5.84
N PRO A 117 6.46 -6.72 5.29
CA PRO A 117 5.89 -7.45 4.17
C PRO A 117 4.57 -8.13 4.55
N PRO A 118 3.49 -7.88 3.83
CA PRO A 118 2.28 -8.69 3.96
C PRO A 118 2.58 -10.17 3.70
N VAL A 119 1.84 -11.03 4.35
CA VAL A 119 2.03 -12.48 4.29
C VAL A 119 0.81 -13.11 3.61
N LEU A 120 1.05 -13.79 2.50
CA LEU A 120 0.04 -14.64 1.87
C LEU A 120 0.17 -16.06 2.45
N THR A 121 -0.89 -16.53 3.10
CA THR A 121 -0.99 -17.89 3.61
C THR A 121 -1.74 -18.75 2.60
N ARG A 122 -1.07 -19.75 2.07
CA ARG A 122 -1.63 -20.75 1.17
C ARG A 122 -2.54 -21.74 1.92
N LYS A 123 -3.39 -22.41 1.20
CA LYS A 123 -4.34 -23.39 1.78
C LYS A 123 -3.64 -24.56 2.51
N ASP A 124 -2.44 -24.91 2.08
CA ASP A 124 -1.58 -25.93 2.70
C ASP A 124 -0.76 -25.40 3.90
N GLY A 125 -0.96 -24.14 4.28
CA GLY A 125 -0.27 -23.47 5.38
C GLY A 125 1.08 -22.84 5.01
N VAL A 126 1.53 -22.96 3.76
CA VAL A 126 2.75 -22.29 3.30
C VAL A 126 2.54 -20.79 3.31
N GLN A 127 3.51 -20.07 3.85
CA GLN A 127 3.51 -18.60 3.92
C GLN A 127 4.48 -18.00 2.90
N VAL A 128 4.00 -17.01 2.16
CA VAL A 128 4.79 -16.25 1.19
C VAL A 128 4.81 -14.79 1.61
N ARG A 129 5.99 -14.23 1.84
CA ARG A 129 6.16 -12.81 2.18
C ARG A 129 6.25 -11.97 0.90
N LEU A 130 5.51 -10.89 0.85
CA LEU A 130 5.45 -9.99 -0.30
C LEU A 130 6.50 -8.88 -0.14
N GLU A 131 7.76 -9.18 -0.47
CA GLU A 131 8.92 -8.34 -0.16
C GLU A 131 9.42 -7.52 -1.34
N GLN A 132 9.11 -7.90 -2.59
CA GLN A 132 9.64 -7.20 -3.77
C GLN A 132 9.24 -5.73 -3.80
N GLY A 133 10.21 -4.87 -4.11
CA GLY A 133 10.00 -3.42 -4.15
C GLY A 133 11.32 -2.67 -4.10
N GLY A 134 11.49 -1.77 -3.11
CA GLY A 134 12.67 -0.92 -3.02
C GLY A 134 12.77 -0.19 -1.69
N LEU A 135 13.47 0.93 -1.70
CA LEU A 135 13.72 1.74 -0.51
C LEU A 135 12.44 2.44 -0.01
N ILE A 136 12.49 2.86 1.24
CA ILE A 136 11.45 3.69 1.87
C ILE A 136 11.17 4.97 1.06
N VAL A 137 9.92 5.38 1.04
CA VAL A 137 9.47 6.59 0.34
C VAL A 137 9.91 7.84 1.08
N GLY A 138 10.32 8.86 0.33
CA GLY A 138 10.70 10.18 0.84
C GLY A 138 12.19 10.33 1.18
N SER A 139 13.02 9.29 0.94
CA SER A 139 14.44 9.34 1.27
C SER A 139 15.34 9.71 0.08
N PHE A 140 15.09 9.12 -1.08
CA PHE A 140 15.88 9.35 -2.29
C PHE A 140 14.97 9.55 -3.49
N GLN A 141 15.05 10.70 -4.15
CA GLN A 141 14.14 11.07 -5.24
C GLN A 141 14.23 10.12 -6.44
N GLU A 142 15.41 9.62 -6.74
CA GLU A 142 15.68 8.72 -7.86
C GLU A 142 15.57 7.23 -7.51
N SER A 143 14.90 6.88 -6.39
CA SER A 143 14.67 5.48 -6.04
C SER A 143 13.87 4.77 -7.12
N VAL A 144 14.35 3.60 -7.51
CA VAL A 144 13.69 2.67 -8.42
C VAL A 144 13.08 1.54 -7.61
N TYR A 145 11.93 1.06 -8.04
CA TYR A 145 11.22 -0.02 -7.35
C TYR A 145 11.02 -1.21 -8.29
N ASP A 146 11.13 -2.40 -7.73
CA ASP A 146 10.70 -3.62 -8.38
C ASP A 146 9.21 -3.90 -8.08
N GLN A 147 8.63 -4.78 -8.88
CA GLN A 147 7.24 -5.22 -8.72
C GLN A 147 7.20 -6.74 -8.64
N GLY A 148 6.50 -7.25 -7.64
CA GLY A 148 6.16 -8.65 -7.53
C GLY A 148 4.78 -8.95 -8.12
N GLU A 149 4.59 -10.19 -8.54
CA GLU A 149 3.29 -10.73 -8.93
C GLU A 149 3.11 -12.11 -8.34
N ILE A 150 1.90 -12.39 -7.86
CA ILE A 150 1.55 -13.66 -7.28
C ILE A 150 0.12 -14.06 -7.64
N ASP A 151 -0.07 -15.33 -8.00
CA ASP A 151 -1.40 -15.89 -8.22
C ASP A 151 -2.11 -16.16 -6.90
N LEU A 152 -3.39 -15.83 -6.85
CA LEU A 152 -4.27 -16.10 -5.73
C LEU A 152 -5.18 -17.27 -6.03
N ARG A 153 -5.41 -18.13 -5.04
CA ARG A 153 -6.27 -19.29 -5.14
C ARG A 153 -7.40 -19.21 -4.10
N PRO A 154 -8.56 -19.80 -4.37
CA PRO A 154 -9.65 -19.86 -3.39
C PRO A 154 -9.19 -20.47 -2.05
N GLY A 155 -9.55 -19.81 -0.95
CA GLY A 155 -9.21 -20.24 0.40
C GLY A 155 -7.82 -19.81 0.88
N GLU A 156 -7.11 -18.95 0.13
CA GLU A 156 -5.88 -18.29 0.58
C GLU A 156 -6.21 -16.96 1.26
N THR A 157 -5.36 -16.53 2.18
CA THR A 157 -5.52 -15.30 2.97
C THR A 157 -4.23 -14.49 2.92
N ALA A 158 -4.35 -13.19 2.64
CA ALA A 158 -3.26 -12.24 2.77
C ALA A 158 -3.52 -11.28 3.96
N TRP A 159 -2.50 -11.00 4.78
CA TRP A 159 -2.59 -10.15 5.96
C TRP A 159 -1.26 -9.46 6.27
#